data_830507ed0dd3fb87e03e7406e643cb4d
#
_entry.id   830507ed0dd3fb87e03e7406e643cb4d
#
_cell.length_a   1.000
_cell.length_b   1.000
_cell.length_c   1.000
_cell.angle_alpha   90.00
_cell.angle_beta   90.00
_cell.angle_gamma   90.00
#
_symmetry.space_group_name_H-M   'P 1'
#
loop_
_entity.id
_entity.type
_entity.pdbx_description
1 polymer ?
#
loop_
_entity_poly.entity_id
_entity_poly.type
_entity_poly.pdbx_seq_one_letter_code
_entity_poly.pdbx_strand_id
1 'polypeptide(L)'
;GQAYMERTREMHIAERERRMAVLNGLMEENDLAVMVCHGNGAMAYQADVKYMTDLATPCGHMFSMMVRGEQPIALLGRADAGFHARLKTFLDADHVVITPDMVGEICRRIEALPGEHPRVGVPSLGEYPKFFTDALYETGAEIVDITEAFVVAKAPKAPYELQLIQEASDLAIAAFEEVVKYIRPGVTEKEVIGYAEGYLRAHGAEDL
;
A
#
# COMPACT_ATOMS: atom_id res chain seq x y z
N GLY A 1 28.00 9.11 1.39
CA GLY A 1 26.65 8.53 1.42
C GLY A 1 25.80 9.25 0.41
N GLN A 2 25.20 8.52 -0.51
CA GLN A 2 24.21 9.07 -1.41
C GLN A 2 22.98 9.42 -0.56
N ALA A 3 22.60 10.69 -0.53
CA ALA A 3 21.38 11.09 0.16
C ALA A 3 20.20 10.63 -0.69
N TYR A 4 19.37 9.73 -0.15
CA TYR A 4 18.10 9.39 -0.77
C TYR A 4 17.22 10.64 -0.83
N MET A 5 16.42 10.76 -1.88
CA MET A 5 15.51 11.88 -2.04
C MET A 5 14.48 11.89 -0.91
N GLU A 6 14.59 12.88 -0.02
CA GLU A 6 13.56 13.14 0.98
C GLU A 6 12.35 13.78 0.28
N ARG A 7 11.21 13.11 0.34
CA ARG A 7 9.97 13.65 -0.22
C ARG A 7 9.49 14.83 0.60
N THR A 8 9.33 15.98 -0.04
CA THR A 8 8.72 17.15 0.60
C THR A 8 7.22 16.96 0.80
N ARG A 9 6.61 17.73 1.70
CA ARG A 9 5.14 17.72 1.88
C ARG A 9 4.40 18.07 0.59
N GLU A 10 4.95 18.96 -0.21
CA GLU A 10 4.38 19.35 -1.51
C GLU A 10 4.37 18.19 -2.50
N MET A 11 5.43 17.38 -2.54
CA MET A 11 5.49 16.17 -3.36
C MET A 11 4.47 15.13 -2.90
N HIS A 12 4.28 14.96 -1.59
CA HIS A 12 3.26 14.08 -1.03
C HIS A 12 1.84 14.51 -1.43
N ILE A 13 1.53 15.81 -1.34
CA ILE A 13 0.22 16.35 -1.73
C ILE A 13 -0.02 16.17 -3.23
N ALA A 14 0.94 16.54 -4.06
CA ALA A 14 0.81 16.38 -5.52
C ALA A 14 0.61 14.93 -5.93
N GLU A 15 1.30 13.99 -5.29
CA GLU A 15 1.13 12.57 -5.57
C GLU A 15 -0.21 12.04 -5.08
N ARG A 16 -0.68 12.46 -3.93
CA ARG A 16 -2.02 12.15 -3.46
C ARG A 16 -3.08 12.57 -4.48
N GLU A 17 -3.02 13.83 -4.93
CA GLU A 17 -3.97 14.37 -5.91
C GLU A 17 -3.93 13.60 -7.23
N ARG A 18 -2.73 13.27 -7.70
CA ARG A 18 -2.57 12.44 -8.91
C ARG A 18 -3.21 11.06 -8.74
N ARG A 19 -2.93 10.37 -7.64
CA ARG A 19 -3.48 9.03 -7.39
C ARG A 19 -4.99 9.08 -7.17
N MET A 20 -5.50 10.08 -6.48
CA MET A 20 -6.95 10.28 -6.32
C MET A 20 -7.64 10.49 -7.67
N ALA A 21 -7.05 11.25 -8.59
CA ALA A 21 -7.60 11.43 -9.93
C ALA A 21 -7.67 10.10 -10.69
N VAL A 22 -6.61 9.28 -10.63
CA VAL A 22 -6.59 7.94 -11.23
C VAL A 22 -7.64 7.02 -10.62
N LEU A 23 -7.75 7.00 -9.29
CA LEU A 23 -8.73 6.17 -8.59
C LEU A 23 -10.18 6.59 -8.89
N ASN A 24 -10.45 7.89 -8.93
CA ASN A 24 -11.78 8.39 -9.30
C ASN A 24 -12.14 8.02 -10.74
N GLY A 25 -11.21 8.16 -11.69
CA GLY A 25 -11.42 7.70 -13.06
C GLY A 25 -11.75 6.20 -13.14
N LEU A 26 -10.99 5.37 -12.43
CA LEU A 26 -11.26 3.94 -12.33
C LEU A 26 -12.66 3.65 -11.75
N MET A 27 -13.03 4.38 -10.70
CA MET A 27 -14.35 4.23 -10.06
C MET A 27 -15.48 4.67 -10.97
N GLU A 28 -15.31 5.74 -11.75
CA GLU A 28 -16.28 6.20 -12.75
C GLU A 28 -16.46 5.19 -13.88
N GLU A 29 -15.36 4.69 -14.45
CA GLU A 29 -15.38 3.70 -15.54
C GLU A 29 -16.06 2.38 -15.15
N ASN A 30 -15.98 2.00 -13.87
CA ASN A 30 -16.55 0.75 -13.35
C ASN A 30 -17.85 0.98 -12.54
N ASP A 31 -18.36 2.20 -12.51
CA ASP A 31 -19.54 2.60 -11.75
C ASP A 31 -19.49 2.20 -10.27
N LEU A 32 -18.37 2.46 -9.63
CA LEU A 32 -18.14 2.12 -8.22
C LEU A 32 -18.52 3.30 -7.31
N ALA A 33 -19.21 3.03 -6.22
CA ALA A 33 -19.43 3.99 -5.14
C ALA A 33 -18.23 4.10 -4.20
N VAL A 34 -17.53 2.98 -4.00
CA VAL A 34 -16.42 2.86 -3.06
C VAL A 34 -15.42 1.81 -3.54
N MET A 35 -14.15 2.00 -3.19
CA MET A 35 -13.09 0.98 -3.32
C MET A 35 -12.57 0.60 -1.93
N VAL A 36 -12.27 -0.69 -1.75
CA VAL A 36 -11.63 -1.20 -0.54
C VAL A 36 -10.42 -2.03 -0.91
N CYS A 37 -9.27 -1.72 -0.31
CA CYS A 37 -8.04 -2.50 -0.47
C CYS A 37 -7.59 -3.09 0.86
N HIS A 38 -6.97 -4.25 0.79
CA HIS A 38 -6.38 -4.96 1.92
C HIS A 38 -4.87 -5.11 1.73
N GLY A 39 -4.14 -5.03 2.82
CA GLY A 39 -2.74 -5.39 2.90
C GLY A 39 -2.45 -6.16 4.18
N ASN A 40 -1.46 -7.02 4.14
CA ASN A 40 -0.98 -7.73 5.32
C ASN A 40 0.55 -7.58 5.44
N GLY A 41 1.11 -8.01 6.58
CA GLY A 41 2.54 -7.91 6.87
C GLY A 41 3.45 -8.77 5.98
N ALA A 42 2.90 -9.57 5.05
CA ALA A 42 3.69 -10.23 4.03
C ALA A 42 3.93 -9.25 2.86
N MET A 43 5.16 -9.05 2.46
CA MET A 43 5.56 -8.02 1.47
C MET A 43 4.82 -8.09 0.13
N ALA A 44 4.33 -9.26 -0.25
CA ALA A 44 3.63 -9.47 -1.52
C ALA A 44 2.23 -8.83 -1.60
N TYR A 45 1.59 -8.53 -0.47
CA TYR A 45 0.16 -8.18 -0.41
C TYR A 45 -0.11 -6.76 0.09
N GLN A 46 0.78 -5.81 -0.19
CA GLN A 46 0.64 -4.43 0.29
C GLN A 46 0.51 -3.38 -0.80
N ALA A 47 0.74 -3.76 -2.06
CA ALA A 47 0.85 -2.82 -3.17
C ALA A 47 -0.41 -1.97 -3.37
N ASP A 48 -1.59 -2.55 -3.19
CA ASP A 48 -2.88 -1.89 -3.40
C ASP A 48 -3.18 -0.87 -2.30
N VAL A 49 -3.01 -1.26 -1.03
CA VAL A 49 -3.13 -0.35 0.11
C VAL A 49 -2.09 0.76 0.02
N LYS A 50 -0.85 0.43 -0.33
CA LYS A 50 0.24 1.40 -0.47
C LYS A 50 -0.04 2.41 -1.58
N TYR A 51 -0.65 1.99 -2.68
CA TYR A 51 -1.05 2.92 -3.74
C TYR A 51 -2.09 3.93 -3.25
N MET A 52 -3.08 3.50 -2.45
CA MET A 52 -4.14 4.36 -1.93
C MET A 52 -3.69 5.26 -0.78
N THR A 53 -2.69 4.85 0.01
CA THR A 53 -2.40 5.51 1.31
C THR A 53 -0.94 5.92 1.50
N ASP A 54 -0.05 5.45 0.63
CA ASP A 54 1.42 5.50 0.80
C ASP A 54 1.92 4.80 2.08
N LEU A 55 1.12 3.90 2.63
CA LEU A 55 1.45 3.14 3.82
C LEU A 55 1.64 1.66 3.51
N ALA A 56 2.54 1.05 4.28
CA ALA A 56 2.71 -0.38 4.39
C ALA A 56 2.67 -0.77 5.87
N THR A 57 2.21 -1.97 6.18
CA THR A 57 2.22 -2.50 7.54
C THR A 57 3.31 -3.55 7.70
N PRO A 58 4.16 -3.49 8.73
CA PRO A 58 5.17 -4.51 8.97
C PRO A 58 4.58 -5.83 9.49
N CYS A 59 3.35 -5.80 10.01
CA CYS A 59 2.68 -6.98 10.56
C CYS A 59 1.17 -6.80 10.61
N GLY A 60 0.43 -7.93 10.60
CA GLY A 60 -1.02 -7.95 10.70
C GLY A 60 -1.72 -7.43 9.45
N HIS A 61 -2.96 -7.01 9.61
CA HIS A 61 -3.81 -6.51 8.55
C HIS A 61 -3.90 -5.00 8.58
N MET A 62 -4.00 -4.40 7.39
CA MET A 62 -4.31 -3.01 7.16
C MET A 62 -5.33 -2.95 6.02
N PHE A 63 -6.26 -2.02 6.12
CA PHE A 63 -7.22 -1.76 5.06
C PHE A 63 -7.15 -0.30 4.63
N SER A 64 -7.58 -0.04 3.42
CA SER A 64 -7.89 1.29 2.95
C SER A 64 -9.24 1.30 2.26
N MET A 65 -9.94 2.41 2.35
CA MET A 65 -11.23 2.61 1.74
C MET A 65 -11.29 4.00 1.13
N MET A 66 -11.87 4.10 -0.06
CA MET A 66 -12.08 5.38 -0.74
C MET A 66 -13.51 5.45 -1.26
N VAL A 67 -14.28 6.39 -0.79
CA VAL A 67 -15.56 6.76 -1.39
C VAL A 67 -15.27 7.65 -2.61
N ARG A 68 -16.00 7.46 -3.70
CA ARG A 68 -15.80 8.22 -4.93
C ARG A 68 -15.91 9.72 -4.67
N GLY A 69 -14.88 10.46 -5.09
CA GLY A 69 -14.78 11.90 -4.88
C GLY A 69 -14.17 12.32 -3.54
N GLU A 70 -13.94 11.39 -2.61
CA GLU A 70 -13.36 11.68 -1.31
C GLU A 70 -11.89 11.24 -1.23
N GLN A 71 -11.17 11.73 -0.22
CA GLN A 71 -9.83 11.26 0.09
C GLN A 71 -9.90 9.85 0.68
N PRO A 72 -8.98 8.93 0.31
CA PRO A 72 -8.90 7.62 0.95
C PRO A 72 -8.68 7.72 2.47
N ILE A 73 -9.16 6.72 3.19
CA ILE A 73 -8.81 6.49 4.59
C ILE A 73 -7.93 5.24 4.71
N ALA A 74 -7.01 5.27 5.67
CA ALA A 74 -6.23 4.12 6.10
C ALA A 74 -6.79 3.60 7.43
N LEU A 75 -7.09 2.31 7.53
CA LEU A 75 -7.58 1.68 8.75
C LEU A 75 -6.49 0.77 9.33
N LEU A 76 -6.12 1.03 10.58
CA LEU A 76 -5.06 0.36 11.32
C LEU A 76 -5.61 -0.16 12.65
N GLY A 77 -5.24 -1.39 13.00
CA GLY A 77 -5.72 -2.04 14.22
C GLY A 77 -4.98 -1.64 15.50
N ARG A 78 -3.88 -0.89 15.41
CA ARG A 78 -2.99 -0.59 16.53
C ARG A 78 -2.63 0.89 16.59
N ALA A 79 -2.65 1.44 17.80
CA ALA A 79 -2.37 2.87 18.03
C ALA A 79 -0.90 3.25 17.74
N ASP A 80 0.05 2.37 18.03
CA ASP A 80 1.47 2.58 17.74
C ASP A 80 1.74 2.65 16.23
N ALA A 81 1.12 1.76 15.46
CA ALA A 81 1.17 1.82 14.00
C ALA A 81 0.59 3.13 13.46
N GLY A 82 -0.49 3.63 14.06
CA GLY A 82 -1.13 4.88 13.66
C GLY A 82 -0.25 6.13 13.85
N PHE A 83 0.57 6.17 14.88
CA PHE A 83 1.51 7.28 15.07
C PHE A 83 2.54 7.35 13.94
N HIS A 84 3.18 6.23 13.63
CA HIS A 84 4.15 6.16 12.52
C HIS A 84 3.49 6.39 11.16
N ALA A 85 2.27 5.88 10.97
CA ALA A 85 1.52 6.06 9.74
C ALA A 85 1.27 7.54 9.42
N ARG A 86 0.86 8.35 10.41
CA ARG A 86 0.61 9.78 10.23
C ARG A 86 1.84 10.58 9.83
N LEU A 87 3.04 10.08 10.11
CA LEU A 87 4.29 10.72 9.72
C LEU A 87 4.75 10.35 8.30
N LYS A 88 4.34 9.18 7.80
CA LYS A 88 4.83 8.62 6.53
C LYS A 88 3.81 8.70 5.39
N THR A 89 2.52 8.81 5.69
CA THR A 89 1.45 8.86 4.68
C THR A 89 1.34 10.22 4.00
N PHE A 90 0.81 10.24 2.79
CA PHE A 90 0.35 11.47 2.15
C PHE A 90 -1.08 11.87 2.55
N LEU A 91 -1.79 11.03 3.31
CA LEU A 91 -3.13 11.32 3.80
C LEU A 91 -3.11 12.41 4.86
N ASP A 92 -4.23 13.11 5.02
CA ASP A 92 -4.43 14.00 6.15
C ASP A 92 -4.60 13.18 7.44
N ALA A 93 -4.23 13.75 8.58
CA ALA A 93 -4.13 13.00 9.84
C ALA A 93 -5.44 12.38 10.32
N ASP A 94 -6.58 12.98 9.99
CA ASP A 94 -7.94 12.51 10.28
C ASP A 94 -8.39 11.37 9.36
N HIS A 95 -7.69 11.16 8.25
CA HIS A 95 -7.89 10.03 7.33
C HIS A 95 -7.11 8.77 7.75
N VAL A 96 -6.35 8.82 8.84
CA VAL A 96 -5.74 7.65 9.47
C VAL A 96 -6.60 7.20 10.65
N VAL A 97 -7.43 6.20 10.42
CA VAL A 97 -8.39 5.65 11.38
C VAL A 97 -7.76 4.51 12.15
N ILE A 98 -7.72 4.64 13.47
CA ILE A 98 -7.21 3.59 14.36
C ILE A 98 -8.39 2.93 15.06
N THR A 99 -8.63 1.67 14.74
CA THR A 99 -9.72 0.89 15.32
C THR A 99 -9.38 -0.60 15.36
N PRO A 100 -9.65 -1.30 16.47
CA PRO A 100 -9.48 -2.75 16.51
C PRO A 100 -10.51 -3.49 15.63
N ASP A 101 -11.63 -2.84 15.30
CA ASP A 101 -12.70 -3.35 14.44
C ASP A 101 -12.66 -2.67 13.06
N MET A 102 -11.58 -2.90 12.32
CA MET A 102 -11.41 -2.33 10.98
C MET A 102 -12.49 -2.80 10.00
N VAL A 103 -12.86 -4.07 10.07
CA VAL A 103 -13.85 -4.67 9.17
C VAL A 103 -15.24 -4.09 9.45
N GLY A 104 -15.66 -4.06 10.70
CA GLY A 104 -16.93 -3.46 11.08
C GLY A 104 -17.01 -1.97 10.72
N GLU A 105 -15.90 -1.23 10.82
CA GLU A 105 -15.85 0.17 10.40
C GLU A 105 -16.07 0.32 8.89
N ILE A 106 -15.45 -0.55 8.08
CA ILE A 106 -15.65 -0.57 6.61
C ILE A 106 -17.11 -0.89 6.30
N CYS A 107 -17.67 -1.94 6.89
CA CYS A 107 -19.05 -2.35 6.65
C CYS A 107 -20.04 -1.23 7.01
N ARG A 108 -19.90 -0.61 8.18
CA ARG A 108 -20.73 0.54 8.58
C ARG A 108 -20.68 1.70 7.57
N ARG A 109 -19.50 1.98 7.02
CA ARG A 109 -19.35 3.03 6.01
C ARG A 109 -19.97 2.65 4.67
N ILE A 110 -19.91 1.38 4.27
CA ILE A 110 -20.58 0.87 3.07
C ILE A 110 -22.10 0.96 3.24
N GLU A 111 -22.62 0.51 4.37
CA GLU A 111 -24.07 0.53 4.69
C GLU A 111 -24.63 1.96 4.79
N ALA A 112 -23.78 2.94 5.09
CA ALA A 112 -24.17 4.36 5.12
C ALA A 112 -24.16 5.04 3.74
N LEU A 113 -23.68 4.37 2.69
CA LEU A 113 -23.69 4.91 1.33
C LEU A 113 -25.12 5.00 0.79
N PRO A 114 -25.41 5.97 -0.08
CA PRO A 114 -26.71 6.07 -0.71
C PRO A 114 -26.97 4.91 -1.69
N GLY A 115 -28.24 4.46 -1.78
CA GLY A 115 -28.66 3.36 -2.64
C GLY A 115 -28.82 2.04 -1.89
N GLU A 116 -29.60 1.12 -2.46
CA GLU A 116 -29.89 -0.18 -1.82
C GLU A 116 -28.73 -1.18 -1.93
N HIS A 117 -27.95 -1.10 -3.03
CA HIS A 117 -26.83 -2.02 -3.32
C HIS A 117 -25.66 -1.22 -3.87
N PRO A 118 -24.89 -0.50 -3.04
CA PRO A 118 -23.75 0.26 -3.53
C PRO A 118 -22.71 -0.69 -4.14
N ARG A 119 -22.10 -0.29 -5.25
CA ARG A 119 -21.06 -1.09 -5.92
C ARG A 119 -19.72 -0.84 -5.26
N VAL A 120 -19.13 -1.91 -4.73
CA VAL A 120 -17.85 -1.90 -4.00
C VAL A 120 -16.78 -2.56 -4.84
N GLY A 121 -15.80 -1.80 -5.30
CA GLY A 121 -14.64 -2.31 -6.02
C GLY A 121 -13.59 -2.89 -5.07
N VAL A 122 -13.19 -4.13 -5.30
CA VAL A 122 -12.20 -4.84 -4.49
C VAL A 122 -11.15 -5.46 -5.41
N PRO A 123 -9.91 -4.95 -5.43
CA PRO A 123 -8.83 -5.59 -6.19
C PRO A 123 -8.33 -6.81 -5.44
N SER A 124 -7.83 -7.82 -6.17
CA SER A 124 -7.25 -9.05 -5.60
C SER A 124 -8.18 -9.78 -4.63
N LEU A 125 -9.48 -9.80 -4.92
CA LEU A 125 -10.53 -10.32 -4.04
C LEU A 125 -10.24 -11.74 -3.52
N GLY A 126 -9.60 -12.58 -4.32
CA GLY A 126 -9.22 -13.95 -3.93
C GLY A 126 -8.13 -14.04 -2.86
N GLU A 127 -7.43 -12.95 -2.56
CA GLU A 127 -6.33 -12.90 -1.59
C GLU A 127 -6.78 -12.35 -0.22
N TYR A 128 -8.04 -11.98 -0.10
CA TYR A 128 -8.58 -11.42 1.13
C TYR A 128 -8.91 -12.52 2.16
N PRO A 129 -8.71 -12.23 3.45
CA PRO A 129 -9.15 -13.15 4.51
C PRO A 129 -10.64 -13.41 4.41
N LYS A 130 -11.03 -14.68 4.57
CA LYS A 130 -12.45 -15.10 4.47
C LYS A 130 -13.39 -14.29 5.39
N PHE A 131 -12.95 -13.99 6.62
CA PHE A 131 -13.76 -13.20 7.55
C PHE A 131 -14.11 -11.82 7.02
N PHE A 132 -13.23 -11.23 6.21
CA PHE A 132 -13.49 -9.92 5.61
C PHE A 132 -14.40 -10.03 4.40
N THR A 133 -14.17 -11.01 3.52
CA THR A 133 -15.04 -11.20 2.35
C THR A 133 -16.47 -11.58 2.76
N ASP A 134 -16.63 -12.43 3.77
CA ASP A 134 -17.94 -12.75 4.31
C ASP A 134 -18.67 -11.49 4.83
N ALA A 135 -17.99 -10.67 5.62
CA ALA A 135 -18.55 -9.43 6.14
C ALA A 135 -18.93 -8.43 5.02
N LEU A 136 -18.11 -8.33 3.95
CA LEU A 136 -18.45 -7.51 2.79
C LEU A 136 -19.75 -7.98 2.11
N TYR A 137 -19.91 -9.29 1.88
CA TYR A 137 -21.12 -9.83 1.28
C TYR A 137 -22.35 -9.64 2.17
N GLU A 138 -22.20 -9.67 3.48
CA GLU A 138 -23.28 -9.44 4.45
C GLU A 138 -23.80 -7.99 4.43
N THR A 139 -23.04 -7.02 3.94
CA THR A 139 -23.52 -5.63 3.77
C THR A 139 -24.63 -5.50 2.71
N GLY A 140 -24.84 -6.50 1.87
CA GLY A 140 -25.74 -6.44 0.75
C GLY A 140 -25.27 -5.60 -0.44
N ALA A 141 -24.04 -5.09 -0.40
CA ALA A 141 -23.42 -4.37 -1.51
C ALA A 141 -23.09 -5.31 -2.69
N GLU A 142 -23.06 -4.76 -3.89
CA GLU A 142 -22.54 -5.47 -5.06
C GLU A 142 -21.02 -5.43 -5.06
N ILE A 143 -20.38 -6.57 -4.81
CA ILE A 143 -18.91 -6.68 -4.78
C ILE A 143 -18.40 -6.92 -6.19
N VAL A 144 -17.56 -6.02 -6.68
CA VAL A 144 -16.98 -6.04 -8.03
C VAL A 144 -15.48 -6.31 -7.93
N ASP A 145 -15.00 -7.38 -8.53
CA ASP A 145 -13.56 -7.61 -8.68
C ASP A 145 -12.98 -6.66 -9.73
N ILE A 146 -12.10 -5.78 -9.29
CA ILE A 146 -11.44 -4.77 -10.14
C ILE A 146 -9.94 -5.03 -10.31
N THR A 147 -9.49 -6.25 -10.09
CA THR A 147 -8.07 -6.61 -10.10
C THR A 147 -7.35 -6.14 -11.36
N GLU A 148 -7.84 -6.53 -12.54
CA GLU A 148 -7.21 -6.14 -13.81
C GLU A 148 -7.27 -4.62 -14.04
N ALA A 149 -8.41 -4.02 -13.83
CA ALA A 149 -8.59 -2.58 -14.01
C ALA A 149 -7.67 -1.77 -13.08
N PHE A 150 -7.51 -2.21 -11.84
CA PHE A 150 -6.63 -1.53 -10.88
C PHE A 150 -5.15 -1.73 -11.20
N VAL A 151 -4.74 -2.92 -11.67
CA VAL A 151 -3.37 -3.15 -12.14
C VAL A 151 -3.01 -2.21 -13.28
N VAL A 152 -3.92 -2.04 -14.26
CA VAL A 152 -3.72 -1.12 -15.39
C VAL A 152 -3.67 0.33 -14.92
N ALA A 153 -4.59 0.74 -14.04
CA ALA A 153 -4.68 2.11 -13.55
C ALA A 153 -3.41 2.55 -12.79
N LYS A 154 -2.82 1.68 -11.98
CA LYS A 154 -1.60 1.98 -11.21
C LYS A 154 -0.29 1.69 -11.97
N ALA A 155 -0.35 1.17 -13.21
CA ALA A 155 0.85 0.85 -13.99
C ALA A 155 1.70 2.08 -14.37
N PRO A 156 1.13 3.23 -14.82
CA PRO A 156 1.90 4.43 -15.07
C PRO A 156 2.50 4.99 -13.78
N LYS A 157 3.80 5.27 -13.82
CA LYS A 157 4.57 5.79 -12.68
C LYS A 157 4.85 7.27 -12.85
N ALA A 158 4.79 8.02 -11.76
CA ALA A 158 5.22 9.41 -11.73
C ALA A 158 6.75 9.51 -11.87
N PRO A 159 7.29 10.64 -12.36
CA PRO A 159 8.74 10.81 -12.49
C PRO A 159 9.52 10.54 -11.21
N TYR A 160 9.01 10.96 -10.05
CA TYR A 160 9.66 10.70 -8.78
C TYR A 160 9.60 9.20 -8.37
N GLU A 161 8.54 8.46 -8.73
CA GLU A 161 8.46 7.01 -8.50
C GLU A 161 9.51 6.28 -9.33
N LEU A 162 9.72 6.73 -10.59
CA LEU A 162 10.79 6.21 -11.44
C LEU A 162 12.17 6.48 -10.85
N GLN A 163 12.39 7.66 -10.26
CA GLN A 163 13.64 7.98 -9.58
C GLN A 163 13.86 7.06 -8.37
N LEU A 164 12.84 6.83 -7.53
CA LEU A 164 12.94 5.92 -6.39
C LEU A 164 13.24 4.48 -6.83
N ILE A 165 12.63 4.03 -7.91
CA ILE A 165 12.91 2.71 -8.50
C ILE A 165 14.35 2.63 -8.97
N GLN A 166 14.87 3.70 -9.60
CA GLN A 166 16.25 3.75 -10.05
C GLN A 166 17.23 3.71 -8.87
N GLU A 167 17.00 4.52 -7.83
CA GLU A 167 17.83 4.54 -6.61
C GLU A 167 17.86 3.17 -5.91
N ALA A 168 16.70 2.50 -5.81
CA ALA A 168 16.63 1.15 -5.25
C ALA A 168 17.37 0.12 -6.12
N SER A 169 17.28 0.24 -7.44
CA SER A 169 18.00 -0.62 -8.37
C SER A 169 19.53 -0.41 -8.30
N ASP A 170 19.97 0.83 -8.23
CA ASP A 170 21.40 1.17 -8.11
C ASP A 170 21.97 0.64 -6.80
N LEU A 171 21.22 0.74 -5.70
CA LEU A 171 21.61 0.15 -4.41
C LEU A 171 21.70 -1.36 -4.48
N ALA A 172 20.72 -2.02 -5.12
CA ALA A 172 20.73 -3.48 -5.28
C ALA A 172 21.95 -3.95 -6.12
N ILE A 173 22.27 -3.23 -7.20
CA ILE A 173 23.46 -3.50 -8.03
C ILE A 173 24.73 -3.34 -7.21
N ALA A 174 24.89 -2.24 -6.46
CA ALA A 174 26.06 -2.00 -5.62
C ALA A 174 26.21 -3.09 -4.55
N ALA A 175 25.11 -3.51 -3.91
CA ALA A 175 25.14 -4.61 -2.95
C ALA A 175 25.56 -5.93 -3.61
N PHE A 176 25.06 -6.22 -4.79
CA PHE A 176 25.44 -7.42 -5.54
C PHE A 176 26.94 -7.44 -5.87
N GLU A 177 27.49 -6.32 -6.33
CA GLU A 177 28.93 -6.19 -6.63
C GLU A 177 29.82 -6.43 -5.38
N GLU A 178 29.38 -5.94 -4.22
CA GLU A 178 30.10 -6.18 -2.94
C GLU A 178 29.99 -7.63 -2.49
N VAL A 179 28.81 -8.25 -2.65
CA VAL A 179 28.59 -9.67 -2.36
C VAL A 179 29.49 -10.56 -3.22
N VAL A 180 29.60 -10.26 -4.51
CA VAL A 180 30.51 -11.02 -5.41
C VAL A 180 31.96 -10.99 -4.93
N LYS A 181 32.44 -9.87 -4.40
CA LYS A 181 33.81 -9.76 -3.82
C LYS A 181 33.95 -10.54 -2.49
N TYR A 182 32.86 -10.69 -1.75
CA TYR A 182 32.83 -11.39 -0.48
C TYR A 182 32.84 -12.91 -0.64
N ILE A 183 32.30 -13.45 -1.71
CA ILE A 183 32.19 -14.89 -1.96
C ILE A 183 33.56 -15.50 -2.20
N ARG A 184 33.89 -16.50 -1.40
CA ARG A 184 35.15 -17.29 -1.49
C ARG A 184 34.92 -18.69 -0.92
N PRO A 185 35.78 -19.66 -1.23
CA PRO A 185 35.69 -21.00 -0.63
C PRO A 185 35.67 -20.95 0.91
N GLY A 186 34.67 -21.66 1.49
CA GLY A 186 34.49 -21.75 2.94
C GLY A 186 33.46 -20.75 3.49
N VAL A 187 32.99 -19.76 2.71
CA VAL A 187 31.88 -18.87 3.11
C VAL A 187 30.57 -19.62 2.95
N THR A 188 29.73 -19.55 3.96
CA THR A 188 28.39 -20.17 3.95
C THR A 188 27.35 -19.25 3.30
N GLU A 189 26.24 -19.84 2.81
CA GLU A 189 25.11 -19.09 2.27
C GLU A 189 24.55 -18.06 3.28
N LYS A 190 24.48 -18.42 4.56
CA LYS A 190 24.01 -17.51 5.62
C LYS A 190 24.92 -16.30 5.81
N GLU A 191 26.23 -16.48 5.70
CA GLU A 191 27.18 -15.36 5.76
C GLU A 191 27.04 -14.45 4.55
N VAL A 192 26.82 -15.01 3.37
CA VAL A 192 26.57 -14.22 2.14
C VAL A 192 25.29 -13.38 2.28
N ILE A 193 24.18 -13.99 2.73
CA ILE A 193 22.92 -13.29 2.96
C ILE A 193 23.11 -12.19 4.02
N GLY A 194 23.72 -12.52 5.17
CA GLY A 194 23.94 -11.54 6.23
C GLY A 194 24.82 -10.36 5.79
N TYR A 195 25.81 -10.61 4.94
CA TYR A 195 26.63 -9.55 4.34
C TYR A 195 25.83 -8.65 3.41
N ALA A 196 25.01 -9.24 2.53
CA ALA A 196 24.14 -8.50 1.61
C ALA A 196 23.14 -7.61 2.35
N GLU A 197 22.41 -8.19 3.32
CA GLU A 197 21.45 -7.44 4.14
C GLU A 197 22.12 -6.32 4.95
N GLY A 198 23.30 -6.60 5.54
CA GLY A 198 24.06 -5.60 6.28
C GLY A 198 24.47 -4.42 5.39
N TYR A 199 24.93 -4.71 4.16
CA TYR A 199 25.27 -3.67 3.19
C TYR A 199 24.05 -2.83 2.82
N LEU A 200 22.94 -3.47 2.43
CA LEU A 200 21.71 -2.79 2.02
C LEU A 200 21.17 -1.88 3.14
N ARG A 201 21.07 -2.39 4.37
CA ARG A 201 20.60 -1.61 5.53
C ARG A 201 21.54 -0.44 5.87
N ALA A 202 22.85 -0.66 5.80
CA ALA A 202 23.84 0.41 6.03
C ALA A 202 23.74 1.54 5.00
N HIS A 203 23.17 1.27 3.82
CA HIS A 203 23.00 2.24 2.74
C HIS A 203 21.55 2.70 2.54
N GLY A 204 20.66 2.42 3.51
CA GLY A 204 19.34 3.05 3.59
C GLY A 204 18.15 2.17 3.20
N ALA A 205 18.35 0.89 2.91
CA ALA A 205 17.20 -0.01 2.75
C ALA A 205 16.46 -0.16 4.09
N GLU A 206 15.16 0.06 4.09
CA GLU A 206 14.32 -0.05 5.29
C GLU A 206 13.83 -1.48 5.51
N ASP A 207 13.30 -2.13 4.47
CA ASP A 207 12.76 -3.49 4.50
C ASP A 207 13.47 -4.36 3.45
N LEU A 208 13.81 -5.59 3.85
CA LEU A 208 14.52 -6.58 3.04
C LEU A 208 13.79 -7.91 3.08
#